data_2e69e0ae67a779090084acc4aca693a2
#
_entry.id   2e69e0ae67a779090084acc4aca693a2
#
_cell.length_a   1.000
_cell.length_b   1.000
_cell.length_c   1.000
_cell.angle_alpha   90.00
_cell.angle_beta   90.00
_cell.angle_gamma   90.00
#
_symmetry.space_group_name_H-M   'P 1'
#
loop_
_entity.id
_entity.type
_entity.pdbx_description
1 polymer ?
#
loop_
_entity_poly.entity_id
_entity_poly.type
_entity_poly.pdbx_seq_one_letter_code
_entity_poly.pdbx_strand_id
1 'polypeptide(L)'
;MSMKKFAIKSAFLTACLAMSFSAYALKGDTDQPINIDSGSQSLDMNSNTVIFSDGVSITQGSIKVNASKVTIVRQEGKKETIDATGSPVTFQQTLDDGKPVNGKGNSVHYDLNSEYLILIGNAELKQLDSKIQAERITYDVKKQQLKATSGGKSRVKTVLIPNQLNNKKK
;
A
#
# COMPACT_ATOMS: atom_id res chain seq x y z
N MET A 1 -33.91 -70.06 33.34
CA MET A 1 -32.49 -69.75 33.06
C MET A 1 -32.43 -68.69 31.95
N SER A 2 -31.93 -67.54 32.28
CA SER A 2 -32.10 -66.29 31.57
C SER A 2 -31.10 -66.15 30.42
N MET A 3 -31.61 -65.99 29.19
CA MET A 3 -30.80 -65.59 28.03
C MET A 3 -30.85 -64.08 27.89
N LYS A 4 -29.76 -63.46 28.23
CA LYS A 4 -29.58 -62.01 28.03
C LYS A 4 -29.28 -61.69 26.55
N LYS A 5 -30.14 -60.86 25.94
CA LYS A 5 -30.06 -60.39 24.61
C LYS A 5 -28.94 -59.33 24.56
N PHE A 6 -27.91 -59.58 23.75
CA PHE A 6 -26.86 -58.60 23.43
C PHE A 6 -27.36 -57.67 22.32
N ALA A 7 -27.59 -56.43 22.63
CA ALA A 7 -27.91 -55.40 21.68
C ALA A 7 -26.60 -54.78 21.13
N ILE A 8 -26.29 -55.02 19.87
CA ILE A 8 -25.19 -54.39 19.15
C ILE A 8 -25.63 -52.96 18.78
N LYS A 9 -25.11 -51.98 19.50
CA LYS A 9 -25.25 -50.59 19.11
C LYS A 9 -24.20 -50.28 18.02
N SER A 10 -24.65 -50.16 16.79
CA SER A 10 -23.88 -49.68 15.67
C SER A 10 -23.56 -48.18 15.91
N ALA A 11 -22.30 -47.88 16.25
CA ALA A 11 -21.81 -46.53 16.30
C ALA A 11 -21.42 -46.10 14.89
N PHE A 12 -22.27 -45.30 14.27
CA PHE A 12 -21.97 -44.60 13.04
C PHE A 12 -20.96 -43.51 13.36
N LEU A 13 -19.67 -43.82 13.13
CA LEU A 13 -18.58 -42.87 13.23
C LEU A 13 -18.57 -41.99 11.97
N THR A 14 -19.31 -40.90 12.04
CA THR A 14 -19.28 -39.88 10.98
C THR A 14 -17.93 -39.15 11.05
N ALA A 15 -17.01 -39.54 10.20
CA ALA A 15 -15.76 -38.82 10.01
C ALA A 15 -16.08 -37.51 9.28
N CYS A 16 -16.26 -36.42 10.03
CA CYS A 16 -16.22 -35.08 9.50
C CYS A 16 -14.78 -34.80 9.01
N LEU A 17 -14.56 -34.98 7.73
CA LEU A 17 -13.35 -34.53 7.04
C LEU A 17 -13.40 -33.00 7.01
N ALA A 18 -12.86 -32.36 8.05
CA ALA A 18 -12.65 -30.92 8.08
C ALA A 18 -11.59 -30.59 7.03
N MET A 19 -12.05 -30.23 5.83
CA MET A 19 -11.19 -29.57 4.84
C MET A 19 -10.82 -28.21 5.42
N SER A 20 -9.67 -28.16 6.07
CA SER A 20 -9.02 -26.91 6.43
C SER A 20 -8.58 -26.24 5.13
N PHE A 21 -9.42 -25.38 4.58
CA PHE A 21 -8.98 -24.40 3.60
C PHE A 21 -8.01 -23.50 4.32
N SER A 22 -6.72 -23.74 4.12
CA SER A 22 -5.69 -22.77 4.45
C SER A 22 -5.98 -21.55 3.60
N ALA A 23 -6.64 -20.56 4.17
CA ALA A 23 -6.71 -19.24 3.60
C ALA A 23 -5.26 -18.72 3.60
N TYR A 24 -4.59 -18.84 2.45
CA TYR A 24 -3.38 -18.10 2.18
C TYR A 24 -3.81 -16.64 2.14
N ALA A 25 -3.64 -15.92 3.25
CA ALA A 25 -3.65 -14.47 3.22
C ALA A 25 -2.63 -14.05 2.18
N LEU A 26 -3.06 -13.37 1.13
CA LEU A 26 -2.17 -12.71 0.19
C LEU A 26 -1.28 -11.81 1.06
N LYS A 27 0.05 -12.08 1.03
CA LYS A 27 1.01 -11.20 1.68
C LYS A 27 0.83 -9.84 1.04
N GLY A 28 0.45 -8.85 1.83
CA GLY A 28 0.31 -7.48 1.36
C GLY A 28 1.62 -7.00 0.72
N ASP A 29 1.54 -5.99 -0.12
CA ASP A 29 2.72 -5.41 -0.78
C ASP A 29 3.83 -5.08 0.22
N THR A 30 3.47 -4.60 1.42
CA THR A 30 4.41 -4.20 2.48
C THR A 30 5.23 -5.36 3.07
N ASP A 31 4.80 -6.60 2.89
CA ASP A 31 5.56 -7.80 3.31
C ASP A 31 6.56 -8.28 2.25
N GLN A 32 6.53 -7.69 1.04
CA GLN A 32 7.43 -8.03 -0.04
C GLN A 32 8.76 -7.29 0.09
N PRO A 33 9.87 -7.85 -0.45
CA PRO A 33 11.14 -7.15 -0.51
C PRO A 33 11.03 -5.81 -1.25
N ILE A 34 11.71 -4.79 -0.73
CA ILE A 34 11.89 -3.52 -1.43
C ILE A 34 13.11 -3.65 -2.33
N ASN A 35 12.90 -3.50 -3.64
CA ASN A 35 13.98 -3.44 -4.62
C ASN A 35 14.14 -1.99 -5.08
N ILE A 36 15.38 -1.49 -5.08
CA ILE A 36 15.70 -0.11 -5.49
C ILE A 36 16.75 -0.19 -6.60
N ASP A 37 16.48 0.44 -7.72
CA ASP A 37 17.36 0.61 -8.85
C ASP A 37 17.62 2.11 -9.05
N SER A 38 18.90 2.50 -9.21
CA SER A 38 19.32 3.90 -9.32
C SER A 38 20.66 4.01 -10.02
N GLY A 39 20.92 5.14 -10.67
CA GLY A 39 22.22 5.42 -11.27
C GLY A 39 23.32 5.67 -10.24
N SER A 40 22.97 6.14 -9.04
CA SER A 40 23.93 6.45 -7.98
C SER A 40 23.32 6.16 -6.59
N GLN A 41 24.17 5.71 -5.67
CA GLN A 41 23.82 5.49 -4.26
C GLN A 41 24.93 6.02 -3.35
N SER A 42 24.54 6.69 -2.27
CA SER A 42 25.44 7.05 -1.17
C SER A 42 24.86 6.67 0.17
N LEU A 43 25.72 6.26 1.11
CA LEU A 43 25.36 5.88 2.46
C LEU A 43 26.18 6.72 3.46
N ASP A 44 25.49 7.43 4.33
CA ASP A 44 26.07 8.10 5.49
C ASP A 44 25.73 7.27 6.76
N MET A 45 26.75 6.60 7.28
CA MET A 45 26.60 5.73 8.46
C MET A 45 26.39 6.54 9.75
N ASN A 46 26.84 7.80 9.81
CA ASN A 46 26.69 8.63 11.01
C ASN A 46 25.25 9.11 11.18
N SER A 47 24.62 9.48 10.07
CA SER A 47 23.22 9.92 10.06
C SER A 47 22.22 8.79 9.76
N ASN A 48 22.71 7.57 9.51
CA ASN A 48 21.91 6.42 9.03
C ASN A 48 21.01 6.81 7.84
N THR A 49 21.58 7.53 6.89
CA THR A 49 20.86 8.05 5.72
C THR A 49 21.40 7.40 4.46
N VAL A 50 20.51 6.87 3.64
CA VAL A 50 20.80 6.37 2.28
C VAL A 50 20.17 7.31 1.26
N ILE A 51 20.95 7.72 0.27
CA ILE A 51 20.49 8.56 -0.84
C ILE A 51 20.68 7.80 -2.14
N PHE A 52 19.62 7.69 -2.91
CA PHE A 52 19.59 7.17 -4.27
C PHE A 52 19.32 8.34 -5.23
N SER A 53 20.02 8.40 -6.36
CA SER A 53 19.86 9.46 -7.37
C SER A 53 20.08 8.95 -8.80
N ASP A 54 19.93 9.87 -9.76
CA ASP A 54 20.13 9.61 -11.19
C ASP A 54 19.14 8.58 -11.76
N GLY A 55 17.85 8.87 -11.52
CA GLY A 55 16.75 8.01 -11.95
C GLY A 55 16.55 6.82 -11.02
N VAL A 56 15.63 6.97 -10.07
CA VAL A 56 15.35 5.96 -9.05
C VAL A 56 14.04 5.24 -9.37
N SER A 57 14.07 3.92 -9.39
CA SER A 57 12.89 3.05 -9.46
C SER A 57 12.84 2.16 -8.23
N ILE A 58 11.74 2.24 -7.48
CA ILE A 58 11.48 1.40 -6.31
C ILE A 58 10.31 0.48 -6.62
N THR A 59 10.44 -0.81 -6.29
CA THR A 59 9.37 -1.79 -6.41
C THR A 59 9.21 -2.58 -5.12
N GLN A 60 7.96 -2.79 -4.68
CA GLN A 60 7.60 -3.63 -3.54
C GLN A 60 6.23 -4.27 -3.79
N GLY A 61 6.21 -5.54 -4.12
CA GLY A 61 4.98 -6.19 -4.57
C GLY A 61 4.40 -5.50 -5.81
N SER A 62 3.16 -4.99 -5.72
CA SER A 62 2.51 -4.21 -6.79
C SER A 62 2.86 -2.72 -6.75
N ILE A 63 3.50 -2.25 -5.67
CA ILE A 63 3.93 -0.86 -5.52
C ILE A 63 5.11 -0.57 -6.45
N LYS A 64 5.01 0.51 -7.20
CA LYS A 64 6.09 1.04 -8.03
C LYS A 64 6.18 2.55 -7.86
N VAL A 65 7.39 3.04 -7.56
CA VAL A 65 7.70 4.46 -7.43
C VAL A 65 8.84 4.81 -8.37
N ASN A 66 8.70 5.91 -9.13
CA ASN A 66 9.81 6.46 -9.91
C ASN A 66 10.05 7.89 -9.45
N ALA A 67 11.32 8.25 -9.27
CA ALA A 67 11.76 9.55 -8.77
C ALA A 67 13.11 9.94 -9.37
N SER A 68 13.49 11.22 -9.25
CA SER A 68 14.85 11.66 -9.58
C SER A 68 15.82 11.35 -8.45
N LYS A 69 15.35 11.50 -7.19
CA LYS A 69 16.12 11.26 -5.98
C LYS A 69 15.23 10.69 -4.90
N VAL A 70 15.77 9.75 -4.12
CA VAL A 70 15.12 9.19 -2.93
C VAL A 70 16.10 9.23 -1.76
N THR A 71 15.62 9.66 -0.61
CA THR A 71 16.36 9.68 0.66
C THR A 71 15.61 8.80 1.65
N ILE A 72 16.30 7.81 2.21
CA ILE A 72 15.79 6.95 3.28
C ILE A 72 16.56 7.27 4.55
N VAL A 73 15.84 7.62 5.60
CA VAL A 73 16.42 7.90 6.92
C VAL A 73 15.99 6.82 7.89
N ARG A 74 16.97 6.13 8.49
CA ARG A 74 16.80 5.13 9.53
C ARG A 74 17.44 5.65 10.81
N GLN A 75 16.67 6.05 11.78
CA GLN A 75 17.20 6.45 13.09
C GLN A 75 16.74 5.45 14.15
N GLU A 76 17.71 4.91 14.89
CA GLU A 76 17.43 4.02 16.03
C GLU A 76 16.44 4.70 17.00
N GLY A 77 15.32 4.03 17.30
CA GLY A 77 14.25 4.58 18.16
C GLY A 77 13.41 5.68 17.53
N LYS A 78 13.62 6.04 16.25
CA LYS A 78 12.83 7.02 15.49
C LYS A 78 12.17 6.37 14.28
N LYS A 79 11.30 7.16 13.66
CA LYS A 79 10.53 6.74 12.48
C LYS A 79 11.43 6.57 11.26
N GLU A 80 11.28 5.46 10.57
CA GLU A 80 11.90 5.26 9.28
C GLU A 80 11.05 6.00 8.22
N THR A 81 11.69 6.87 7.44
CA THR A 81 11.02 7.69 6.44
C THR A 81 11.67 7.55 5.07
N ILE A 82 10.85 7.65 4.04
CA ILE A 82 11.28 7.73 2.64
C ILE A 82 10.80 9.04 2.06
N ASP A 83 11.73 9.86 1.61
CA ASP A 83 11.47 11.11 0.93
C ASP A 83 11.92 11.01 -0.53
N ALA A 84 10.99 11.18 -1.46
CA ALA A 84 11.25 11.16 -2.90
C ALA A 84 10.99 12.53 -3.52
N THR A 85 11.85 12.96 -4.44
CA THR A 85 11.69 14.18 -5.24
C THR A 85 11.83 13.87 -6.72
N GLY A 86 11.10 14.60 -7.55
CA GLY A 86 11.12 14.40 -9.00
C GLY A 86 10.27 15.43 -9.74
N SER A 87 10.24 15.33 -11.07
CA SER A 87 9.45 16.22 -11.91
C SER A 87 8.64 15.44 -12.97
N PRO A 88 7.60 14.67 -12.55
CA PRO A 88 7.15 14.38 -11.19
C PRO A 88 7.76 13.12 -10.58
N VAL A 89 7.60 12.90 -9.28
CA VAL A 89 7.57 11.58 -8.67
C VAL A 89 6.27 10.91 -9.07
N THR A 90 6.31 9.64 -9.48
CA THR A 90 5.12 8.84 -9.79
C THR A 90 5.01 7.64 -8.86
N PHE A 91 3.79 7.30 -8.50
CA PHE A 91 3.45 6.16 -7.66
C PHE A 91 2.36 5.32 -8.33
N GLN A 92 2.47 4.02 -8.24
CA GLN A 92 1.46 3.06 -8.69
C GLN A 92 1.34 1.93 -7.69
N GLN A 93 0.12 1.46 -7.46
CA GLN A 93 -0.18 0.27 -6.65
C GLN A 93 -1.44 -0.40 -7.18
N THR A 94 -1.53 -1.71 -7.07
CA THR A 94 -2.76 -2.46 -7.27
C THR A 94 -3.37 -2.80 -5.91
N LEU A 95 -4.60 -2.36 -5.66
CA LEU A 95 -5.30 -2.64 -4.41
C LEU A 95 -5.77 -4.10 -4.33
N ASP A 96 -6.19 -4.55 -3.15
CA ASP A 96 -6.66 -5.92 -2.92
C ASP A 96 -7.86 -6.33 -3.78
N ASP A 97 -8.65 -5.34 -4.25
CA ASP A 97 -9.76 -5.55 -5.18
C ASP A 97 -9.33 -5.59 -6.66
N GLY A 98 -8.02 -5.58 -6.94
CA GLY A 98 -7.42 -5.63 -8.27
C GLY A 98 -7.42 -4.28 -9.00
N LYS A 99 -7.90 -3.20 -8.40
CA LYS A 99 -7.95 -1.88 -9.04
C LYS A 99 -6.63 -1.14 -8.91
N PRO A 100 -6.11 -0.57 -10.00
CA PRO A 100 -4.91 0.25 -9.95
C PRO A 100 -5.19 1.62 -9.34
N VAL A 101 -4.28 2.07 -8.49
CA VAL A 101 -4.17 3.44 -8.00
C VAL A 101 -2.88 4.03 -8.52
N ASN A 102 -2.95 5.23 -9.08
CA ASN A 102 -1.80 5.96 -9.56
C ASN A 102 -1.74 7.32 -8.88
N GLY A 103 -0.56 7.71 -8.44
CA GLY A 103 -0.32 9.00 -7.82
C GLY A 103 0.86 9.71 -8.46
N LYS A 104 0.88 11.03 -8.38
CA LYS A 104 2.05 11.83 -8.73
C LYS A 104 2.12 13.10 -7.89
N GLY A 105 3.30 13.66 -7.80
CA GLY A 105 3.58 14.93 -7.12
C GLY A 105 5.02 15.37 -7.38
N ASN A 106 5.37 16.60 -7.02
CA ASN A 106 6.76 17.06 -7.11
C ASN A 106 7.63 16.39 -6.04
N SER A 107 7.03 16.08 -4.89
CA SER A 107 7.65 15.27 -3.84
C SER A 107 6.66 14.32 -3.17
N VAL A 108 7.20 13.23 -2.63
CA VAL A 108 6.46 12.22 -1.89
C VAL A 108 7.19 11.96 -0.59
N HIS A 109 6.47 11.97 0.51
CA HIS A 109 6.95 11.57 1.83
C HIS A 109 6.16 10.36 2.31
N TYR A 110 6.85 9.32 2.78
CA TYR A 110 6.26 8.13 3.34
C TYR A 110 6.87 7.80 4.70
N ASP A 111 6.04 7.74 5.74
CA ASP A 111 6.42 7.28 7.09
C ASP A 111 6.05 5.80 7.18
N LEU A 112 7.06 4.92 7.28
CA LEU A 112 6.86 3.47 7.28
C LEU A 112 6.14 2.97 8.54
N ASN A 113 6.32 3.63 9.68
CA ASN A 113 5.72 3.18 10.94
C ASN A 113 4.24 3.51 11.02
N SER A 114 3.87 4.71 10.60
CA SER A 114 2.47 5.16 10.58
C SER A 114 1.74 4.77 9.30
N GLU A 115 2.47 4.33 8.27
CA GLU A 115 1.97 4.05 6.92
C GLU A 115 1.24 5.27 6.33
N TYR A 116 1.85 6.44 6.51
CA TYR A 116 1.31 7.72 6.05
C TYR A 116 2.04 8.18 4.79
N LEU A 117 1.29 8.30 3.69
CA LEU A 117 1.80 8.77 2.40
C LEU A 117 1.35 10.22 2.17
N ILE A 118 2.27 11.07 1.74
CA ILE A 118 1.99 12.48 1.45
C ILE A 118 2.55 12.83 0.08
N LEU A 119 1.68 13.27 -0.83
CA LEU A 119 2.04 13.83 -2.14
C LEU A 119 1.98 15.36 -2.04
N ILE A 120 3.01 16.03 -2.50
CA ILE A 120 3.13 17.50 -2.41
C ILE A 120 3.52 18.08 -3.77
N GLY A 121 2.89 19.20 -4.11
CA GLY A 121 3.13 19.98 -5.34
C GLY A 121 2.54 19.30 -6.58
N ASN A 122 1.51 19.93 -7.15
CA ASN A 122 0.76 19.36 -8.27
C ASN A 122 0.31 17.91 -8.03
N ALA A 123 -0.07 17.63 -6.79
CA ALA A 123 -0.45 16.29 -6.37
C ALA A 123 -1.70 15.81 -7.09
N GLU A 124 -1.64 14.61 -7.63
CA GLU A 124 -2.78 13.93 -8.25
C GLU A 124 -2.83 12.49 -7.76
N LEU A 125 -4.03 12.02 -7.44
CA LEU A 125 -4.33 10.61 -7.20
C LEU A 125 -5.45 10.20 -8.14
N LYS A 126 -5.25 9.10 -8.85
CA LYS A 126 -6.20 8.55 -9.82
C LYS A 126 -6.47 7.08 -9.49
N GLN A 127 -7.75 6.71 -9.47
CA GLN A 127 -8.21 5.33 -9.41
C GLN A 127 -9.25 5.12 -10.51
N LEU A 128 -8.92 4.27 -11.50
CA LEU A 128 -9.71 4.14 -12.73
C LEU A 128 -9.88 5.51 -13.40
N ASP A 129 -11.12 5.97 -13.61
CA ASP A 129 -11.43 7.26 -14.21
C ASP A 129 -11.71 8.38 -13.19
N SER A 130 -11.79 8.02 -11.90
CA SER A 130 -11.90 8.98 -10.80
C SER A 130 -10.55 9.56 -10.45
N LYS A 131 -10.48 10.88 -10.20
CA LYS A 131 -9.23 11.53 -9.82
C LYS A 131 -9.43 12.70 -8.87
N ILE A 132 -8.42 12.96 -8.06
CA ILE A 132 -8.30 14.11 -7.16
C ILE A 132 -7.00 14.83 -7.49
N GLN A 133 -7.06 16.16 -7.62
CA GLN A 133 -5.92 17.03 -7.81
C GLN A 133 -5.90 18.10 -6.72
N ALA A 134 -4.74 18.33 -6.11
CA ALA A 134 -4.55 19.28 -5.02
C ALA A 134 -3.08 19.71 -4.92
N GLU A 135 -2.81 20.69 -4.07
CA GLU A 135 -1.42 21.04 -3.71
C GLU A 135 -0.81 19.97 -2.80
N ARG A 136 -1.63 19.37 -1.93
CA ARG A 136 -1.21 18.32 -1.01
C ARG A 136 -2.31 17.25 -0.91
N ILE A 137 -1.92 15.99 -1.06
CA ILE A 137 -2.76 14.82 -0.81
C ILE A 137 -2.08 13.97 0.26
N THR A 138 -2.81 13.65 1.31
CA THR A 138 -2.36 12.78 2.41
C THR A 138 -3.21 11.52 2.40
N TYR A 139 -2.58 10.36 2.47
CA TYR A 139 -3.25 9.08 2.52
C TYR A 139 -2.76 8.27 3.73
N ASP A 140 -3.68 7.95 4.63
CA ASP A 140 -3.48 7.00 5.73
C ASP A 140 -3.80 5.61 5.19
N VAL A 141 -2.75 4.81 4.95
CA VAL A 141 -2.88 3.48 4.33
C VAL A 141 -3.65 2.53 5.26
N LYS A 142 -3.38 2.57 6.57
CA LYS A 142 -4.05 1.72 7.57
C LYS A 142 -5.55 1.99 7.65
N LYS A 143 -5.94 3.27 7.66
CA LYS A 143 -7.34 3.67 7.78
C LYS A 143 -8.05 3.78 6.43
N GLN A 144 -7.29 3.69 5.32
CA GLN A 144 -7.78 3.94 3.96
C GLN A 144 -8.47 5.31 3.84
N GLN A 145 -7.92 6.32 4.50
CA GLN A 145 -8.47 7.67 4.54
C GLN A 145 -7.58 8.63 3.74
N LEU A 146 -8.22 9.40 2.88
CA LEU A 146 -7.58 10.39 2.05
C LEU A 146 -8.03 11.79 2.44
N LYS A 147 -7.08 12.73 2.51
CA LYS A 147 -7.32 14.16 2.67
C LYS A 147 -6.58 14.93 1.58
N ALA A 148 -7.28 15.74 0.84
CA ALA A 148 -6.70 16.64 -0.16
C ALA A 148 -6.88 18.10 0.30
N THR A 149 -5.83 18.90 0.18
CA THR A 149 -5.82 20.31 0.55
C THR A 149 -5.10 21.14 -0.50
N SER A 150 -5.58 22.35 -0.73
CA SER A 150 -4.94 23.37 -1.53
C SER A 150 -4.97 24.68 -0.81
N GLY A 151 -3.91 25.48 -0.91
CA GLY A 151 -3.78 26.78 -0.25
C GLY A 151 -3.88 27.95 -1.23
N GLY A 152 -4.02 29.17 -0.70
CA GLY A 152 -4.05 30.38 -1.48
C GLY A 152 -5.23 30.44 -2.47
N LYS A 153 -4.93 30.70 -3.74
CA LYS A 153 -5.91 30.73 -4.84
C LYS A 153 -6.16 29.36 -5.48
N SER A 154 -5.38 28.35 -5.11
CA SER A 154 -5.53 26.97 -5.63
C SER A 154 -6.73 26.27 -4.98
N ARG A 155 -7.36 25.37 -5.72
CA ARG A 155 -8.52 24.60 -5.25
C ARG A 155 -8.30 23.11 -5.45
N VAL A 156 -8.85 22.31 -4.55
CA VAL A 156 -8.96 20.86 -4.78
C VAL A 156 -9.94 20.63 -5.93
N LYS A 157 -9.53 19.84 -6.92
CA LYS A 157 -10.36 19.43 -8.05
C LYS A 157 -10.58 17.93 -7.96
N THR A 158 -11.84 17.52 -8.02
CA THR A 158 -12.21 16.10 -7.95
C THR A 158 -13.12 15.75 -9.12
N VAL A 159 -12.84 14.65 -9.80
CA VAL A 159 -13.70 13.99 -10.77
C VAL A 159 -14.06 12.63 -10.19
N LEU A 160 -15.35 12.36 -10.05
CA LEU A 160 -15.87 11.08 -9.55
C LEU A 160 -16.78 10.47 -10.62
N ILE A 161 -16.59 9.18 -10.86
CA ILE A 161 -17.42 8.41 -11.78
C ILE A 161 -18.41 7.57 -10.95
N PRO A 162 -19.70 7.87 -10.95
CA PRO A 162 -20.68 7.26 -10.05
C PRO A 162 -20.72 5.73 -10.09
N ASN A 163 -20.58 5.13 -11.26
CA ASN A 163 -20.61 3.67 -11.43
C ASN A 163 -19.39 2.97 -10.79
N GLN A 164 -18.30 3.70 -10.50
CA GLN A 164 -17.11 3.18 -9.84
C GLN A 164 -17.19 3.25 -8.32
N LEU A 165 -18.10 4.07 -7.78
CA LEU A 165 -18.34 4.22 -6.34
C LEU A 165 -19.30 3.16 -5.79
N ASN A 166 -20.08 2.52 -6.65
CA ASN A 166 -21.17 1.61 -6.26
C ASN A 166 -20.79 0.14 -6.15
N ASN A 167 -19.51 -0.21 -6.15
CA ASN A 167 -19.06 -1.59 -5.87
C ASN A 167 -19.24 -1.93 -4.38
N LYS A 168 -20.51 -1.87 -3.89
CA LYS A 168 -20.88 -2.64 -2.69
C LYS A 168 -20.87 -4.11 -3.09
N LYS A 169 -20.04 -4.90 -2.39
CA LYS A 169 -20.01 -6.36 -2.45
C LYS A 169 -21.43 -6.92 -2.57
N LYS A 170 -21.68 -7.70 -3.61
CA LYS A 170 -22.69 -8.76 -3.58
C LYS A 170 -22.12 -9.98 -2.90
#